data_668faba5749eb86875341eadc457715d
#
_entry.id   668faba5749eb86875341eadc457715d
#
_cell.length_a   1.000
_cell.length_b   1.000
_cell.length_c   1.000
_cell.angle_alpha   90.00
_cell.angle_beta   90.00
_cell.angle_gamma   90.00
#
_symmetry.space_group_name_H-M   'P 1'
#
loop_
_entity.id
_entity.type
_entity.pdbx_description
1 polymer ?
#
loop_
_entity_poly.entity_id
_entity_poly.type
_entity_poly.pdbx_seq_one_letter_code
_entity_poly.pdbx_strand_id
1 'polypeptide(L)' 'MEAEEQEKYVTYRFNKTLVRKLTHFEGDQLDKFMVRYRPTYEFVSQADEVILNQYILNCSYKFKIELLRQDAPKQNTTDN' A
#
# COMPACT_ATOMS: atom_id res chain seq x y z
N MET A 1 -6.51 -25.16 -2.49
CA MET A 1 -6.00 -25.00 -1.13
C MET A 1 -6.43 -23.66 -0.59
N GLU A 2 -6.74 -23.64 0.68
CA GLU A 2 -7.26 -22.43 1.29
C GLU A 2 -6.29 -21.26 1.20
N ALA A 3 -5.01 -21.52 1.46
CA ALA A 3 -4.03 -20.45 1.43
C ALA A 3 -3.94 -19.82 0.05
N GLU A 4 -4.01 -20.66 -0.97
CA GLU A 4 -3.94 -20.19 -2.34
C GLU A 4 -5.16 -19.35 -2.69
N GLU A 5 -6.33 -19.80 -2.26
CA GLU A 5 -7.56 -19.08 -2.52
C GLU A 5 -7.58 -17.75 -1.76
N GLN A 6 -7.06 -17.75 -0.55
CA GLN A 6 -6.98 -16.52 0.23
C GLN A 6 -6.07 -15.50 -0.44
N GLU A 7 -4.93 -15.97 -0.96
CA GLU A 7 -4.03 -15.08 -1.67
C GLU A 7 -4.67 -14.48 -2.91
N LYS A 8 -5.41 -15.30 -3.64
CA LYS A 8 -6.11 -14.83 -4.82
C LYS A 8 -7.17 -13.80 -4.46
N TYR A 9 -7.85 -14.00 -3.34
CA TYR A 9 -8.88 -13.07 -2.93
C TYR A 9 -8.26 -11.72 -2.53
N VAL A 10 -7.15 -11.74 -1.81
CA VAL A 10 -6.46 -10.52 -1.46
C VAL A 10 -6.03 -9.77 -2.73
N THR A 11 -5.46 -10.50 -3.69
CA THR A 11 -5.05 -9.90 -4.96
C THR A 11 -6.25 -9.33 -5.71
N TYR A 12 -7.37 -10.01 -5.64
CA TYR A 12 -8.59 -9.53 -6.30
C TYR A 12 -9.06 -8.21 -5.71
N ARG A 13 -9.07 -8.10 -4.38
CA ARG A 13 -9.53 -6.88 -3.72
C ARG A 13 -8.47 -5.77 -3.75
N PHE A 14 -7.22 -6.11 -3.49
CA PHE A 14 -6.10 -5.16 -3.42
C PHE A 14 -5.29 -5.31 -4.69
N ASN A 15 -5.78 -4.72 -5.77
CA ASN A 15 -5.16 -4.87 -7.09
C ASN A 15 -4.57 -3.54 -7.56
N LYS A 16 -3.67 -3.63 -8.55
CA LYS A 16 -2.96 -2.47 -9.05
C LYS A 16 -3.90 -1.40 -9.60
N THR A 17 -4.94 -1.82 -10.28
CA THR A 17 -5.87 -0.86 -10.89
C THR A 17 -6.49 0.02 -9.82
N LEU A 18 -6.98 -0.61 -8.75
CA LEU A 18 -7.60 0.14 -7.67
C LEU A 18 -6.59 1.02 -6.95
N VAL A 19 -5.42 0.46 -6.63
CA VAL A 19 -4.41 1.22 -5.89
C VAL A 19 -3.93 2.40 -6.70
N ARG A 20 -3.66 2.20 -7.99
CA ARG A 20 -3.21 3.31 -8.84
C ARG A 20 -4.28 4.39 -8.93
N LYS A 21 -5.53 3.98 -9.04
CA LYS A 21 -6.64 4.93 -9.13
C LYS A 21 -6.72 5.80 -7.88
N LEU A 22 -6.51 5.21 -6.73
CA LEU A 22 -6.65 5.94 -5.46
C LEU A 22 -5.39 6.73 -5.10
N THR A 23 -4.21 6.23 -5.41
CA THR A 23 -2.97 6.83 -4.96
C THR A 23 -2.23 7.59 -6.04
N HIS A 24 -2.48 7.26 -7.29
CA HIS A 24 -1.78 7.80 -8.46
C HIS A 24 -0.31 7.39 -8.53
N PHE A 25 0.09 6.38 -7.77
CA PHE A 25 1.43 5.81 -7.89
C PHE A 25 1.54 5.05 -9.21
N GLU A 26 2.74 5.02 -9.78
CA GLU A 26 3.00 4.31 -11.03
C GLU A 26 4.39 3.71 -11.01
N GLY A 27 4.60 2.72 -11.88
CA GLY A 27 5.91 2.12 -12.06
C GLY A 27 6.43 1.47 -10.80
N ASP A 28 7.70 1.69 -10.51
CA ASP A 28 8.36 1.08 -9.36
C ASP A 28 7.72 1.47 -8.05
N GLN A 29 7.24 2.71 -7.95
CA GLN A 29 6.60 3.16 -6.72
C GLN A 29 5.34 2.36 -6.44
N LEU A 30 4.55 2.12 -7.48
CA LEU A 30 3.33 1.34 -7.33
C LEU A 30 3.67 -0.08 -6.91
N ASP A 31 4.65 -0.70 -7.56
CA ASP A 31 5.05 -2.06 -7.23
C ASP A 31 5.52 -2.16 -5.79
N LYS A 32 6.35 -1.23 -5.35
CA LYS A 32 6.84 -1.23 -3.98
C LYS A 32 5.72 -1.05 -2.98
N PHE A 33 4.80 -0.16 -3.29
CA PHE A 33 3.66 0.07 -2.41
C PHE A 33 2.81 -1.19 -2.28
N MET A 34 2.56 -1.86 -3.40
CA MET A 34 1.74 -3.07 -3.41
C MET A 34 2.33 -4.16 -2.52
N VAL A 35 3.65 -4.31 -2.57
CA VAL A 35 4.31 -5.34 -1.76
C VAL A 35 4.33 -4.92 -0.29
N ARG A 36 4.68 -3.67 -0.02
CA ARG A 36 4.88 -3.23 1.35
C ARG A 36 3.59 -3.18 2.17
N TYR A 37 2.51 -2.80 1.54
CA TYR A 37 1.26 -2.55 2.25
C TYR A 37 0.16 -3.54 1.89
N ARG A 38 0.54 -4.69 1.37
CA ARG A 38 -0.44 -5.73 1.06
C ARG A 38 -1.18 -6.11 2.34
N PRO A 39 -2.51 -6.00 2.36
CA PRO A 39 -3.28 -6.33 3.56
C PRO A 39 -3.40 -7.82 3.75
N THR A 40 -3.79 -8.21 4.96
CA THR A 40 -4.03 -9.61 5.26
C THR A 40 -5.38 -10.04 4.71
N TYR A 41 -5.52 -11.35 4.54
CA TYR A 41 -6.80 -11.91 4.13
C TYR A 41 -7.89 -11.57 5.15
N GLU A 42 -7.56 -11.68 6.45
CA GLU A 42 -8.54 -11.37 7.48
C GLU A 42 -9.10 -9.97 7.32
N PHE A 43 -8.23 -9.02 7.04
CA PHE A 43 -8.68 -7.64 6.88
C PHE A 43 -9.57 -7.48 5.66
N VAL A 44 -9.11 -7.97 4.49
CA VAL A 44 -9.88 -7.74 3.27
C VAL A 44 -11.18 -8.52 3.25
N SER A 45 -11.24 -9.65 3.97
CA SER A 45 -12.47 -10.43 4.01
C SER A 45 -13.57 -9.73 4.78
N GLN A 46 -13.21 -8.82 5.68
CA GLN A 46 -14.17 -8.11 6.51
C GLN A 46 -14.37 -6.67 6.07
N ALA A 47 -13.45 -6.12 5.30
CA ALA A 47 -13.51 -4.74 4.89
C ALA A 47 -14.43 -4.58 3.69
N ASP A 48 -15.36 -3.63 3.79
CA ASP A 48 -16.12 -3.28 2.60
C ASP A 48 -15.28 -2.32 1.75
N GLU A 49 -15.89 -1.85 0.67
CA GLU A 49 -15.18 -1.02 -0.30
C GLU A 49 -14.64 0.25 0.35
N VAL A 50 -15.46 0.89 1.17
CA VAL A 50 -15.06 2.14 1.80
C VAL A 50 -13.88 1.92 2.75
N ILE A 51 -13.95 0.88 3.55
CA ILE A 51 -12.88 0.58 4.50
C ILE A 51 -11.58 0.25 3.78
N LEU A 52 -11.68 -0.54 2.72
CA LEU A 52 -10.48 -0.90 1.96
C LEU A 52 -9.88 0.34 1.29
N ASN A 53 -10.72 1.18 0.69
CA ASN A 53 -10.22 2.40 0.07
C ASN A 53 -9.54 3.30 1.09
N GLN A 54 -10.12 3.43 2.28
CA GLN A 54 -9.53 4.24 3.34
C GLN A 54 -8.18 3.66 3.78
N TYR A 55 -8.10 2.33 3.87
CA TYR A 55 -6.85 1.68 4.20
C TYR A 55 -5.76 2.06 3.19
N ILE A 56 -6.11 1.96 1.91
CA ILE A 56 -5.15 2.24 0.84
C ILE A 56 -4.68 3.69 0.92
N LEU A 57 -5.61 4.62 1.14
CA LEU A 57 -5.25 6.03 1.22
C LEU A 57 -4.37 6.31 2.43
N ASN A 58 -4.70 5.73 3.58
CA ASN A 58 -3.88 5.91 4.77
C ASN A 58 -2.48 5.39 4.56
N CYS A 59 -2.36 4.22 3.93
CA CYS A 59 -1.05 3.64 3.64
C CYS A 59 -0.27 4.50 2.65
N SER A 60 -0.97 5.12 1.71
CA SER A 60 -0.30 5.96 0.72
C SER A 60 0.34 7.18 1.36
N TYR A 61 -0.31 7.75 2.36
CA TYR A 61 0.27 8.87 3.08
C TYR A 61 1.54 8.46 3.81
N LYS A 62 1.50 7.31 4.45
CA LYS A 62 2.69 6.79 5.14
C LYS A 62 3.83 6.54 4.15
N PHE A 63 3.50 5.97 3.01
CA PHE A 63 4.49 5.66 1.99
C PHE A 63 5.13 6.93 1.44
N LYS A 64 4.32 7.96 1.21
CA LYS A 64 4.84 9.23 0.72
C LYS A 64 5.82 9.85 1.73
N ILE A 65 5.48 9.77 3.01
CA ILE A 65 6.36 10.28 4.05
C ILE A 65 7.68 9.52 4.05
N GLU A 66 7.62 8.20 3.88
CA GLU A 66 8.83 7.38 3.83
C GLU A 66 9.69 7.75 2.64
N LEU A 67 9.06 7.97 1.48
CA LEU A 67 9.81 8.36 0.30
C LEU A 67 10.50 9.71 0.50
N LEU A 68 9.82 10.65 1.12
CA LEU A 68 10.41 11.95 1.39
C LEU A 68 11.59 11.84 2.34
N ARG A 69 11.49 10.97 3.32
CA ARG A 69 12.60 10.78 4.25
C ARG A 69 13.80 10.16 3.57
N GLN A 70 13.56 9.24 2.65
CA GLN A 70 14.66 8.61 1.91
C GLN A 70 15.36 9.61 1.02
N ASP A 71 14.60 10.52 0.42
CA ASP A 71 15.17 11.52 -0.47
C ASP A 71 15.78 12.67 0.28
N ALA A 72 15.38 12.90 1.52
CA ALA A 72 15.87 14.04 2.29
C ALA A 72 17.36 13.88 2.58
N PRO A 73 18.10 14.98 2.55
CA PRO A 73 19.51 14.93 2.96
C PRO A 73 19.60 14.52 4.40
N LYS A 74 20.61 13.81 4.69
CA LYS A 74 20.73 13.31 6.03
C LYS A 74 21.08 14.36 7.01
N GLN A 75 20.87 15.27 6.82
CA GLN A 75 21.05 16.20 7.53
C GLN A 75 20.42 16.62 8.55
N ASN A 76 20.20 16.13 8.33
CA ASN A 76 19.72 16.22 8.90
C ASN A 76 19.97 15.88 9.89
N THR A 77 20.72 15.66 9.79
CA THR A 77 20.93 15.37 10.53
C THR A 77 21.17 15.63 11.35
N THR A 78 21.42 15.94 11.31
CA THR A 78 21.65 16.31 11.88
C THR A 78 21.86 16.60 12.63
N ASP A 79 22.14 16.70 12.53
CA ASP A 79 22.42 17.08 12.91
C ASP A 79 22.64 17.27 13.51
N ASN A 80 22.81 17.21 13.48
CA ASN A 80 23.12 17.34 13.69
C ASN A 80 23.24 17.42 14.04
#